data_2e210431f4915ea37129cb277bb3f685
#
_entry.id   2e210431f4915ea37129cb277bb3f685
#
_cell.length_a   1.000
_cell.length_b   1.000
_cell.length_c   1.000
_cell.angle_alpha   90.00
_cell.angle_beta   90.00
_cell.angle_gamma   90.00
#
_symmetry.space_group_name_H-M   'P 1'
#
loop_
_entity.id
_entity.type
_entity.pdbx_description
1 polymer ?
#
loop_
_entity_poly.entity_id
_entity_poly.type
_entity_poly.pdbx_seq_one_letter_code
_entity_poly.pdbx_strand_id
1 'polypeptide(L)'
;MRSSPSGRLPQNNGPDAMMRWFRAFLPKEERFFDLFARHSATVVNGAQALQGVLRGGDETLAYCQRVNQFESEADNITREVLTAVRRTFITPFDRSDIQNLITAMDDAIDQMQQTAKAVILFEVREFEPTMREMGGLLVECAQLVGRALPLLQAIGANVSLLTQITEEVTKLEGRVDDLHDIGLKELFLKHRNANTMDFIVGAEIYDHLEKVADRFDDVANEISSIVIEQV
;
A
#
# COMPACT_ATOMS: atom_id res chain seq x y z
N MET A 1 -7.91 65.33 15.11
CA MET A 1 -8.45 63.96 15.13
C MET A 1 -7.49 63.06 14.35
N ARG A 2 -6.69 62.25 15.04
CA ARG A 2 -5.73 61.32 14.42
C ARG A 2 -6.33 59.91 14.60
N SER A 3 -6.62 59.24 13.47
CA SER A 3 -7.07 57.86 13.43
C SER A 3 -5.87 56.89 13.50
N SER A 4 -5.86 56.01 14.50
CA SER A 4 -4.87 54.95 14.72
C SER A 4 -5.04 53.83 13.71
N PRO A 5 -3.96 53.18 13.22
CA PRO A 5 -4.07 51.97 12.41
C PRO A 5 -4.25 50.73 13.30
N SER A 6 -5.27 49.95 13.00
CA SER A 6 -5.54 48.65 13.61
C SER A 6 -4.45 47.63 13.23
N GLY A 7 -3.64 47.23 14.19
CA GLY A 7 -2.70 46.11 14.04
C GLY A 7 -3.46 44.76 13.86
N ARG A 8 -3.28 44.15 12.69
CA ARG A 8 -3.64 42.72 12.51
C ARG A 8 -2.61 41.85 13.22
N LEU A 9 -3.05 41.03 14.15
CA LEU A 9 -2.25 39.99 14.74
C LEU A 9 -1.88 38.93 13.68
N PRO A 10 -0.67 38.33 13.72
CA PRO A 10 -0.30 37.30 12.78
C PRO A 10 -1.15 36.06 13.02
N GLN A 11 -1.72 35.50 11.95
CA GLN A 11 -2.48 34.26 11.98
C GLN A 11 -1.56 33.11 12.40
N ASN A 12 -2.05 32.34 13.34
CA ASN A 12 -1.44 31.16 13.92
C ASN A 12 -1.11 30.15 12.81
N ASN A 13 0.18 30.01 12.47
CA ASN A 13 0.66 28.95 11.60
C ASN A 13 0.57 27.65 12.37
N GLY A 14 -0.44 26.81 12.05
CA GLY A 14 -0.67 25.52 12.70
C GLY A 14 0.50 24.53 12.55
N PRO A 15 0.44 23.38 13.23
CA PRO A 15 1.51 22.37 13.26
C PRO A 15 2.02 21.93 11.89
N ASP A 16 1.20 22.07 10.84
CA ASP A 16 1.59 21.76 9.46
C ASP A 16 2.65 22.70 8.87
N ALA A 17 2.65 23.99 9.22
CA ALA A 17 3.65 24.94 8.74
C ALA A 17 5.01 24.68 9.40
N MET A 18 5.04 24.32 10.67
CA MET A 18 6.26 23.98 11.39
C MET A 18 6.87 22.67 10.87
N MET A 19 6.05 21.65 10.59
CA MET A 19 6.50 20.40 10.00
C MET A 19 7.06 20.57 8.58
N ARG A 20 6.46 21.45 7.76
CA ARG A 20 6.98 21.79 6.41
C ARG A 20 8.36 22.47 6.49
N TRP A 21 8.60 23.28 7.50
CA TRP A 21 9.88 23.96 7.69
C TRP A 21 10.98 22.99 8.15
N PHE A 22 10.70 22.06 9.08
CA PHE A 22 11.65 21.01 9.50
C PHE A 22 12.03 20.09 8.33
N ARG A 23 11.09 19.74 7.44
CA ARG A 23 11.37 18.92 6.23
C ARG A 23 12.35 19.59 5.24
N ALA A 24 12.46 20.91 5.24
CA ALA A 24 13.40 21.63 4.40
C ALA A 24 14.87 21.55 4.91
N PHE A 25 15.07 21.15 6.17
CA PHE A 25 16.39 21.03 6.81
C PHE A 25 16.87 19.59 6.99
N LEU A 26 16.03 18.57 6.68
CA LEU A 26 16.49 17.19 6.68
C LEU A 26 17.61 16.99 5.66
N PRO A 27 18.66 16.20 5.99
CA PRO A 27 19.60 15.70 4.99
C PRO A 27 18.83 15.14 3.79
N LYS A 28 19.33 15.34 2.60
CA LYS A 28 18.60 15.00 1.36
C LYS A 28 18.25 13.51 1.28
N GLU A 29 19.05 12.66 1.88
CA GLU A 29 18.84 11.21 1.97
C GLU A 29 17.69 10.86 2.93
N GLU A 30 17.60 11.49 4.11
CA GLU A 30 16.54 11.28 5.10
C GLU A 30 15.15 11.60 4.54
N ARG A 31 15.07 12.54 3.57
CA ARG A 31 13.82 12.89 2.91
C ARG A 31 13.21 11.72 2.13
N PHE A 32 14.02 10.87 1.49
CA PHE A 32 13.49 9.70 0.77
C PHE A 32 12.87 8.71 1.74
N PHE A 33 13.53 8.44 2.87
CA PHE A 33 13.00 7.53 3.88
C PHE A 33 11.72 8.07 4.55
N ASP A 34 11.60 9.39 4.78
CA ASP A 34 10.33 10.01 5.22
C ASP A 34 9.20 9.78 4.21
N LEU A 35 9.48 9.93 2.91
CA LEU A 35 8.51 9.68 1.85
C LEU A 35 8.12 8.20 1.77
N PHE A 36 9.07 7.28 1.84
CA PHE A 36 8.78 5.83 1.88
C PHE A 36 7.95 5.45 3.11
N ALA A 37 8.28 5.97 4.29
CA ALA A 37 7.51 5.72 5.49
C ALA A 37 6.07 6.22 5.38
N ARG A 38 5.86 7.40 4.81
CA ARG A 38 4.51 7.96 4.57
C ARG A 38 3.74 7.10 3.57
N HIS A 39 4.36 6.73 2.45
CA HIS A 39 3.73 5.87 1.44
C HIS A 39 3.33 4.53 2.04
N SER A 40 4.26 3.87 2.73
CA SER A 40 4.01 2.60 3.40
C SER A 40 2.86 2.67 4.42
N ALA A 41 2.80 3.74 5.23
CA ALA A 41 1.68 3.93 6.16
C ALA A 41 0.34 4.03 5.40
N THR A 42 0.33 4.69 4.25
CA THR A 42 -0.86 4.79 3.38
C THR A 42 -1.24 3.43 2.80
N VAL A 43 -0.26 2.62 2.35
CA VAL A 43 -0.49 1.24 1.86
C VAL A 43 -1.08 0.36 2.97
N VAL A 44 -0.54 0.42 4.20
CA VAL A 44 -1.09 -0.32 5.35
C VAL A 44 -2.54 0.07 5.64
N ASN A 45 -2.84 1.37 5.62
CA ASN A 45 -4.20 1.86 5.81
C ASN A 45 -5.14 1.41 4.67
N GLY A 46 -4.64 1.36 3.43
CA GLY A 46 -5.34 0.83 2.26
C GLY A 46 -5.69 -0.65 2.44
N ALA A 47 -4.72 -1.47 2.86
CA ALA A 47 -4.92 -2.90 3.13
C ALA A 47 -5.94 -3.13 4.26
N GLN A 48 -5.88 -2.35 5.34
CA GLN A 48 -6.88 -2.40 6.42
C GLN A 48 -8.27 -1.98 5.94
N ALA A 49 -8.35 -0.99 5.07
CA ALA A 49 -9.63 -0.59 4.46
C ALA A 49 -10.17 -1.69 3.55
N LEU A 50 -9.33 -2.34 2.74
CA LEU A 50 -9.71 -3.49 1.91
C LEU A 50 -10.19 -4.67 2.77
N GLN A 51 -9.50 -4.99 3.86
CA GLN A 51 -10.00 -5.96 4.85
C GLN A 51 -11.38 -5.55 5.41
N GLY A 52 -11.60 -4.25 5.61
CA GLY A 52 -12.91 -3.70 6.00
C GLY A 52 -13.99 -3.94 4.94
N VAL A 53 -13.67 -3.79 3.65
CA VAL A 53 -14.57 -4.13 2.52
C VAL A 53 -15.03 -5.58 2.64
N LEU A 54 -14.10 -6.51 2.87
CA LEU A 54 -14.35 -7.96 2.91
C LEU A 54 -15.19 -8.42 4.11
N ARG A 55 -15.43 -7.57 5.10
CA ARG A 55 -16.41 -7.85 6.16
C ARG A 55 -17.84 -7.90 5.62
N GLY A 56 -18.08 -7.16 4.54
CA GLY A 56 -19.40 -7.09 3.90
C GLY A 56 -20.40 -6.19 4.62
N GLY A 57 -21.64 -6.24 4.14
CA GLY A 57 -22.75 -5.50 4.71
C GLY A 57 -22.83 -4.04 4.29
N ASP A 58 -23.49 -3.22 5.12
CA ASP A 58 -23.80 -1.83 4.78
C ASP A 58 -22.59 -0.89 4.72
N GLU A 59 -21.50 -1.23 5.42
CA GLU A 59 -20.26 -0.44 5.45
C GLU A 59 -19.33 -0.68 4.25
N THR A 60 -19.61 -1.69 3.41
CA THR A 60 -18.78 -2.05 2.26
C THR A 60 -18.41 -0.85 1.38
N LEU A 61 -19.41 -0.03 1.00
CA LEU A 61 -19.17 1.16 0.16
C LEU A 61 -18.29 2.21 0.86
N ALA A 62 -18.48 2.41 2.16
CA ALA A 62 -17.67 3.35 2.93
C ALA A 62 -16.19 2.90 2.98
N TYR A 63 -15.94 1.60 3.13
CA TYR A 63 -14.57 1.07 3.07
C TYR A 63 -13.97 1.14 1.66
N CYS A 64 -14.73 0.87 0.60
CA CYS A 64 -14.27 1.08 -0.78
C CYS A 64 -13.86 2.54 -1.03
N GLN A 65 -14.61 3.51 -0.51
CA GLN A 65 -14.25 4.93 -0.61
C GLN A 65 -12.94 5.25 0.14
N ARG A 66 -12.69 4.60 1.29
CA ARG A 66 -11.42 4.75 2.01
C ARG A 66 -10.24 4.19 1.23
N VAL A 67 -10.39 3.02 0.57
CA VAL A 67 -9.34 2.48 -0.32
C VAL A 67 -9.01 3.50 -1.41
N ASN A 68 -10.02 4.05 -2.10
CA ASN A 68 -9.82 5.08 -3.13
C ASN A 68 -9.11 6.33 -2.59
N GLN A 69 -9.42 6.74 -1.35
CA GLN A 69 -8.76 7.89 -0.73
C GLN A 69 -7.28 7.61 -0.46
N PHE A 70 -6.96 6.42 0.09
CA PHE A 70 -5.58 6.05 0.38
C PHE A 70 -4.75 5.88 -0.90
N GLU A 71 -5.31 5.32 -1.98
CA GLU A 71 -4.64 5.28 -3.28
C GLU A 71 -4.30 6.70 -3.78
N SER A 72 -5.25 7.61 -3.77
CA SER A 72 -5.01 8.99 -4.20
C SER A 72 -3.97 9.72 -3.33
N GLU A 73 -3.86 9.36 -2.05
CA GLU A 73 -2.82 9.85 -1.15
C GLU A 73 -1.45 9.25 -1.49
N ALA A 74 -1.37 7.94 -1.75
CA ALA A 74 -0.17 7.22 -2.14
C ALA A 74 0.38 7.75 -3.48
N ASP A 75 -0.46 7.90 -4.51
CA ASP A 75 -0.12 8.46 -5.82
C ASP A 75 0.48 9.89 -5.72
N ASN A 76 0.00 10.71 -4.78
CA ASN A 76 0.62 12.01 -4.51
C ASN A 76 2.03 11.86 -3.94
N ILE A 77 2.26 10.90 -3.01
CA ILE A 77 3.58 10.66 -2.42
C ILE A 77 4.52 10.07 -3.46
N THR A 78 4.07 9.15 -4.30
CA THR A 78 4.83 8.59 -5.42
C THR A 78 5.34 9.68 -6.36
N ARG A 79 4.49 10.64 -6.73
CA ARG A 79 4.90 11.81 -7.52
C ARG A 79 5.92 12.70 -6.79
N GLU A 80 5.82 12.82 -5.46
CA GLU A 80 6.82 13.54 -4.65
C GLU A 80 8.18 12.83 -4.70
N VAL A 81 8.21 11.48 -4.58
CA VAL A 81 9.44 10.67 -4.67
C VAL A 81 10.08 10.80 -6.05
N LEU A 82 9.33 10.57 -7.11
CA LEU A 82 9.83 10.65 -8.49
C LEU A 82 10.35 12.05 -8.84
N THR A 83 9.72 13.10 -8.30
CA THR A 83 10.21 14.46 -8.43
C THR A 83 11.49 14.69 -7.63
N ALA A 84 11.60 14.13 -6.43
CA ALA A 84 12.81 14.22 -5.60
C ALA A 84 14.00 13.52 -6.26
N VAL A 85 13.80 12.33 -6.84
CA VAL A 85 14.84 11.60 -7.61
C VAL A 85 15.41 12.46 -8.73
N ARG A 86 14.56 13.15 -9.48
CA ARG A 86 14.98 14.01 -10.61
C ARG A 86 15.75 15.27 -10.18
N ARG A 87 15.47 15.80 -8.98
CA ARG A 87 15.99 17.07 -8.49
C ARG A 87 17.15 16.93 -7.52
N THR A 88 17.39 15.74 -6.97
CA THR A 88 18.42 15.50 -5.97
C THR A 88 19.66 14.94 -6.63
N PHE A 89 20.83 15.52 -6.32
CA PHE A 89 22.12 15.09 -6.88
C PHE A 89 22.64 13.82 -6.18
N ILE A 90 22.43 13.68 -4.88
CA ILE A 90 22.82 12.53 -4.07
C ILE A 90 21.56 11.80 -3.58
N THR A 91 21.45 10.50 -3.84
CA THR A 91 20.38 9.60 -3.42
C THR A 91 20.92 8.52 -2.47
N PRO A 92 20.09 7.95 -1.56
CA PRO A 92 20.56 6.95 -0.58
C PRO A 92 21.04 5.64 -1.21
N PHE A 93 20.49 5.25 -2.36
CA PHE A 93 20.90 4.12 -3.20
C PHE A 93 20.59 4.46 -4.66
N ASP A 94 20.74 3.53 -5.59
CA ASP A 94 20.59 3.83 -7.01
C ASP A 94 19.20 4.43 -7.31
N ARG A 95 19.17 5.34 -8.29
CA ARG A 95 17.93 6.04 -8.67
C ARG A 95 16.91 5.13 -9.31
N SER A 96 17.37 4.11 -10.04
CA SER A 96 16.51 3.07 -10.61
C SER A 96 15.80 2.29 -9.51
N ASP A 97 16.53 1.92 -8.45
CA ASP A 97 15.97 1.16 -7.34
C ASP A 97 14.94 1.96 -6.55
N ILE A 98 15.21 3.26 -6.34
CA ILE A 98 14.22 4.15 -5.72
C ILE A 98 12.94 4.23 -6.59
N GLN A 99 13.10 4.30 -7.92
CA GLN A 99 11.96 4.36 -8.84
C GLN A 99 11.21 3.04 -8.87
N ASN A 100 11.91 1.92 -8.97
CA ASN A 100 11.30 0.59 -8.99
C ASN A 100 10.56 0.33 -7.68
N LEU A 101 11.21 0.55 -6.54
CA LEU A 101 10.60 0.34 -5.22
C LEU A 101 9.32 1.16 -5.02
N ILE A 102 9.36 2.47 -5.33
CA ILE A 102 8.16 3.31 -5.15
C ILE A 102 7.05 2.92 -6.13
N THR A 103 7.40 2.50 -7.35
CA THR A 103 6.41 2.03 -8.34
C THR A 103 5.77 0.73 -7.89
N ALA A 104 6.55 -0.26 -7.42
CA ALA A 104 6.01 -1.51 -6.89
C ALA A 104 5.09 -1.28 -5.68
N MET A 105 5.45 -0.36 -4.78
CA MET A 105 4.61 0.03 -3.65
C MET A 105 3.30 0.70 -4.08
N ASP A 106 3.33 1.49 -5.14
CA ASP A 106 2.17 2.17 -5.73
C ASP A 106 1.26 1.16 -6.41
N ASP A 107 1.83 0.23 -7.20
CA ASP A 107 1.10 -0.86 -7.86
C ASP A 107 0.31 -1.73 -6.87
N ALA A 108 0.83 -1.92 -5.64
CA ALA A 108 0.13 -2.68 -4.60
C ALA A 108 -1.17 -1.98 -4.14
N ILE A 109 -1.14 -0.68 -3.91
CA ILE A 109 -2.34 0.05 -3.51
C ILE A 109 -3.28 0.30 -4.69
N ASP A 110 -2.76 0.46 -5.89
CA ASP A 110 -3.55 0.52 -7.12
C ASP A 110 -4.36 -0.76 -7.31
N GLN A 111 -3.76 -1.92 -7.08
CA GLN A 111 -4.47 -3.21 -7.17
C GLN A 111 -5.56 -3.33 -6.09
N MET A 112 -5.34 -2.81 -4.87
CA MET A 112 -6.39 -2.72 -3.85
C MET A 112 -7.55 -1.83 -4.32
N GLN A 113 -7.26 -0.71 -4.99
CA GLN A 113 -8.28 0.16 -5.57
C GLN A 113 -9.07 -0.55 -6.69
N GLN A 114 -8.39 -1.34 -7.54
CA GLN A 114 -9.04 -2.15 -8.57
C GLN A 114 -10.04 -3.13 -7.94
N THR A 115 -9.62 -3.80 -6.87
CA THR A 115 -10.50 -4.69 -6.09
C THR A 115 -11.73 -3.94 -5.56
N ALA A 116 -11.54 -2.78 -4.95
CA ALA A 116 -12.64 -1.96 -4.47
C ALA A 116 -13.58 -1.48 -5.59
N LYS A 117 -13.02 -1.15 -6.77
CA LYS A 117 -13.81 -0.79 -7.96
C LYS A 117 -14.64 -1.97 -8.46
N ALA A 118 -14.10 -3.19 -8.50
CA ALA A 118 -14.83 -4.40 -8.88
C ALA A 118 -15.99 -4.66 -7.89
N VAL A 119 -15.74 -4.54 -6.58
CA VAL A 119 -16.78 -4.65 -5.54
C VAL A 119 -17.93 -3.66 -5.75
N ILE A 120 -17.61 -2.41 -6.09
CA ILE A 120 -18.62 -1.38 -6.37
C ILE A 120 -19.36 -1.69 -7.68
N LEU A 121 -18.63 -2.06 -8.75
CA LEU A 121 -19.19 -2.31 -10.06
C LEU A 121 -20.22 -3.45 -10.05
N PHE A 122 -19.90 -4.52 -9.33
CA PHE A 122 -20.75 -5.70 -9.22
C PHE A 122 -21.71 -5.67 -8.01
N GLU A 123 -21.72 -4.57 -7.26
CA GLU A 123 -22.57 -4.37 -6.07
C GLU A 123 -22.42 -5.47 -5.01
N VAL A 124 -21.20 -6.03 -4.88
CA VAL A 124 -20.90 -7.13 -3.94
C VAL A 124 -21.02 -6.62 -2.50
N ARG A 125 -21.77 -7.35 -1.68
CA ARG A 125 -22.00 -7.04 -0.27
C ARG A 125 -21.72 -8.21 0.67
N GLU A 126 -21.56 -9.40 0.12
CA GLU A 126 -21.25 -10.61 0.86
C GLU A 126 -19.97 -11.24 0.30
N PHE A 127 -19.11 -11.67 1.19
CA PHE A 127 -17.82 -12.24 0.82
C PHE A 127 -17.65 -13.60 1.47
N GLU A 128 -17.02 -14.51 0.75
CA GLU A 128 -16.72 -15.85 1.27
C GLU A 128 -15.71 -15.77 2.45
N PRO A 129 -15.75 -16.73 3.39
CA PRO A 129 -14.80 -16.74 4.52
C PRO A 129 -13.35 -16.74 4.06
N THR A 130 -13.04 -17.44 2.97
CA THR A 130 -11.70 -17.52 2.36
C THR A 130 -11.21 -16.16 1.87
N MET A 131 -12.08 -15.33 1.24
CA MET A 131 -11.73 -13.96 0.85
C MET A 131 -11.37 -13.09 2.07
N ARG A 132 -12.07 -13.29 3.21
CA ARG A 132 -11.77 -12.56 4.46
C ARG A 132 -10.43 -12.97 5.04
N GLU A 133 -10.07 -14.26 4.94
CA GLU A 133 -8.76 -14.77 5.36
C GLU A 133 -7.66 -14.17 4.48
N MET A 134 -7.82 -14.18 3.14
CA MET A 134 -6.91 -13.52 2.22
C MET A 134 -6.71 -12.04 2.61
N GLY A 135 -7.79 -11.29 2.88
CA GLY A 135 -7.71 -9.90 3.33
C GLY A 135 -6.88 -9.71 4.61
N GLY A 136 -6.90 -10.68 5.53
CA GLY A 136 -6.04 -10.70 6.71
C GLY A 136 -4.57 -10.80 6.35
N LEU A 137 -4.21 -11.74 5.46
CA LEU A 137 -2.85 -11.94 4.97
C LEU A 137 -2.31 -10.72 4.22
N LEU A 138 -3.15 -10.05 3.41
CA LEU A 138 -2.76 -8.82 2.73
C LEU A 138 -2.38 -7.68 3.70
N VAL A 139 -3.06 -7.57 4.83
CA VAL A 139 -2.68 -6.64 5.89
C VAL A 139 -1.33 -7.02 6.51
N GLU A 140 -1.07 -8.31 6.71
CA GLU A 140 0.22 -8.80 7.20
C GLU A 140 1.36 -8.48 6.21
N CYS A 141 1.16 -8.70 4.90
CA CYS A 141 2.13 -8.31 3.86
C CYS A 141 2.44 -6.80 3.90
N ALA A 142 1.40 -5.95 3.94
CA ALA A 142 1.57 -4.51 4.03
C ALA A 142 2.38 -4.08 5.28
N GLN A 143 2.13 -4.71 6.43
CA GLN A 143 2.85 -4.44 7.67
C GLN A 143 4.31 -4.89 7.60
N LEU A 144 4.60 -6.02 6.97
CA LEU A 144 5.97 -6.52 6.76
C LEU A 144 6.76 -5.57 5.87
N VAL A 145 6.20 -5.15 4.73
CA VAL A 145 6.80 -4.13 3.87
C VAL A 145 7.06 -2.85 4.66
N GLY A 146 6.07 -2.39 5.45
CA GLY A 146 6.23 -1.20 6.29
C GLY A 146 7.36 -1.30 7.32
N ARG A 147 7.65 -2.51 7.81
CA ARG A 147 8.78 -2.78 8.72
C ARG A 147 10.12 -2.85 7.99
N ALA A 148 10.16 -3.28 6.73
CA ALA A 148 11.39 -3.39 5.95
C ALA A 148 11.96 -2.02 5.53
N LEU A 149 11.09 -1.07 5.12
CA LEU A 149 11.53 0.19 4.54
C LEU A 149 12.47 1.03 5.44
N PRO A 150 12.22 1.21 6.75
CA PRO A 150 13.15 1.93 7.62
C PRO A 150 14.52 1.25 7.74
N LEU A 151 14.59 -0.08 7.57
CA LEU A 151 15.84 -0.84 7.67
C LEU A 151 16.78 -0.57 6.49
N LEU A 152 16.25 -0.09 5.36
CA LEU A 152 17.04 0.32 4.19
C LEU A 152 17.96 1.53 4.47
N GLN A 153 17.76 2.26 5.58
CA GLN A 153 18.69 3.31 6.00
C GLN A 153 20.09 2.78 6.40
N ALA A 154 20.17 1.52 6.80
CA ALA A 154 21.42 0.89 7.24
C ALA A 154 21.46 -0.58 6.77
N ILE A 155 21.43 -0.78 5.44
CA ILE A 155 21.30 -2.09 4.79
C ILE A 155 22.33 -3.07 5.35
N GLY A 156 23.62 -2.73 5.35
CA GLY A 156 24.70 -3.62 5.80
C GLY A 156 24.52 -4.15 7.24
N ALA A 157 23.87 -3.39 8.12
CA ALA A 157 23.54 -3.84 9.47
C ALA A 157 22.27 -4.68 9.55
N ASN A 158 21.41 -4.62 8.54
CA ASN A 158 20.05 -5.18 8.57
C ASN A 158 19.83 -6.28 7.51
N VAL A 159 20.85 -6.72 6.77
CA VAL A 159 20.74 -7.72 5.68
C VAL A 159 19.91 -8.92 6.10
N SER A 160 20.27 -9.58 7.21
CA SER A 160 19.59 -10.79 7.67
C SER A 160 18.10 -10.54 8.00
N LEU A 161 17.78 -9.39 8.59
CA LEU A 161 16.40 -9.05 8.95
C LEU A 161 15.59 -8.68 7.71
N LEU A 162 16.17 -7.94 6.76
CA LEU A 162 15.54 -7.62 5.48
C LEU A 162 15.22 -8.89 4.70
N THR A 163 16.19 -9.81 4.56
CA THR A 163 15.99 -11.12 3.92
C THR A 163 14.86 -11.91 4.60
N GLN A 164 14.85 -11.97 5.94
CA GLN A 164 13.80 -12.67 6.67
C GLN A 164 12.41 -12.06 6.40
N ILE A 165 12.30 -10.73 6.34
CA ILE A 165 11.02 -10.06 6.09
C ILE A 165 10.55 -10.33 4.65
N THR A 166 11.42 -10.22 3.66
CA THR A 166 11.05 -10.47 2.26
C THR A 166 10.64 -11.93 2.02
N GLU A 167 11.37 -12.91 2.60
CA GLU A 167 10.97 -14.33 2.56
C GLU A 167 9.60 -14.57 3.23
N GLU A 168 9.27 -13.82 4.28
CA GLU A 168 7.97 -13.97 4.93
C GLU A 168 6.83 -13.39 4.08
N VAL A 169 7.06 -12.30 3.33
CA VAL A 169 6.09 -11.77 2.36
C VAL A 169 5.81 -12.81 1.28
N THR A 170 6.85 -13.41 0.67
CA THR A 170 6.69 -14.46 -0.34
C THR A 170 5.93 -15.69 0.21
N LYS A 171 6.15 -16.07 1.47
CA LYS A 171 5.36 -17.16 2.09
C LYS A 171 3.89 -16.79 2.29
N LEU A 172 3.59 -15.54 2.62
CA LEU A 172 2.21 -15.07 2.76
C LEU A 172 1.51 -15.00 1.41
N GLU A 173 2.21 -14.55 0.35
CA GLU A 173 1.73 -14.61 -1.03
C GLU A 173 1.36 -16.05 -1.40
N GLY A 174 2.24 -17.05 -1.24
CA GLY A 174 1.93 -18.46 -1.53
C GLY A 174 0.74 -19.00 -0.71
N ARG A 175 0.50 -18.49 0.51
CA ARG A 175 -0.73 -18.83 1.26
C ARG A 175 -1.98 -18.19 0.66
N VAL A 176 -1.89 -16.97 0.12
CA VAL A 176 -2.99 -16.31 -0.56
C VAL A 176 -3.34 -17.05 -1.85
N ASP A 177 -2.34 -17.51 -2.61
CA ASP A 177 -2.51 -18.35 -3.81
C ASP A 177 -3.21 -19.68 -3.48
N ASP A 178 -2.77 -20.39 -2.44
CA ASP A 178 -3.46 -21.60 -1.96
C ASP A 178 -4.95 -21.34 -1.60
N LEU A 179 -5.23 -20.22 -0.92
CA LEU A 179 -6.59 -19.82 -0.55
C LEU A 179 -7.43 -19.41 -1.76
N HIS A 180 -6.83 -18.79 -2.77
CA HIS A 180 -7.47 -18.49 -4.05
C HIS A 180 -7.97 -19.77 -4.72
N ASP A 181 -7.11 -20.78 -4.89
CA ASP A 181 -7.46 -22.04 -5.52
C ASP A 181 -8.56 -22.81 -4.75
N ILE A 182 -8.46 -22.84 -3.42
CA ILE A 182 -9.48 -23.42 -2.54
C ILE A 182 -10.81 -22.69 -2.70
N GLY A 183 -10.78 -21.36 -2.63
CA GLY A 183 -11.95 -20.50 -2.71
C GLY A 183 -12.65 -20.59 -4.06
N LEU A 184 -11.91 -20.59 -5.17
CA LEU A 184 -12.46 -20.79 -6.52
C LEU A 184 -13.16 -22.14 -6.64
N LYS A 185 -12.57 -23.20 -6.13
CA LYS A 185 -13.17 -24.54 -6.14
C LYS A 185 -14.48 -24.57 -5.33
N GLU A 186 -14.47 -24.02 -4.13
CA GLU A 186 -15.66 -23.96 -3.28
C GLU A 186 -16.77 -23.13 -3.95
N LEU A 187 -16.43 -21.98 -4.52
CA LEU A 187 -17.35 -21.12 -5.23
C LEU A 187 -17.96 -21.84 -6.46
N PHE A 188 -17.13 -22.55 -7.24
CA PHE A 188 -17.61 -23.35 -8.36
C PHE A 188 -18.61 -24.42 -7.91
N LEU A 189 -18.28 -25.17 -6.85
CA LEU A 189 -19.15 -26.22 -6.33
C LEU A 189 -20.49 -25.66 -5.83
N LYS A 190 -20.46 -24.49 -5.20
CA LYS A 190 -21.64 -23.78 -4.71
C LYS A 190 -22.57 -23.33 -5.85
N HIS A 191 -22.00 -22.83 -6.96
CA HIS A 191 -22.78 -22.16 -8.02
C HIS A 191 -22.94 -22.97 -9.32
N ARG A 192 -22.25 -24.13 -9.50
CA ARG A 192 -22.29 -24.93 -10.74
C ARG A 192 -23.69 -25.33 -11.24
N ASN A 193 -24.66 -25.40 -10.35
CA ASN A 193 -26.07 -25.71 -10.68
C ASN A 193 -27.02 -24.58 -10.29
N ALA A 194 -26.50 -23.36 -10.03
CA ALA A 194 -27.25 -22.20 -9.59
C ALA A 194 -27.01 -21.02 -10.54
N ASN A 195 -26.80 -19.81 -10.01
CA ASN A 195 -26.52 -18.62 -10.79
C ASN A 195 -25.04 -18.55 -11.22
N THR A 196 -24.78 -18.71 -12.51
CA THR A 196 -23.42 -18.63 -13.07
C THR A 196 -22.77 -17.26 -12.87
N MET A 197 -23.57 -16.17 -12.81
CA MET A 197 -23.03 -14.84 -12.59
C MET A 197 -22.41 -14.69 -11.20
N ASP A 198 -22.99 -15.33 -10.17
CA ASP A 198 -22.42 -15.29 -8.82
C ASP A 198 -21.03 -15.96 -8.78
N PHE A 199 -20.82 -17.02 -9.58
CA PHE A 199 -19.51 -17.62 -9.74
C PHE A 199 -18.54 -16.66 -10.46
N ILE A 200 -18.96 -16.06 -11.58
CA ILE A 200 -18.09 -15.15 -12.36
C ILE A 200 -17.67 -13.94 -11.49
N VAL A 201 -18.62 -13.31 -10.83
CA VAL A 201 -18.34 -12.13 -9.98
C VAL A 201 -17.43 -12.52 -8.79
N GLY A 202 -17.73 -13.64 -8.13
CA GLY A 202 -16.89 -14.10 -7.02
C GLY A 202 -15.47 -14.48 -7.45
N ALA A 203 -15.31 -15.14 -8.61
CA ALA A 203 -14.01 -15.47 -9.18
C ALA A 203 -13.19 -14.20 -9.47
N GLU A 204 -13.81 -13.17 -10.06
CA GLU A 204 -13.17 -11.88 -10.31
C GLU A 204 -12.65 -11.23 -9.01
N ILE A 205 -13.40 -11.34 -7.91
CA ILE A 205 -12.93 -10.81 -6.62
C ILE A 205 -11.76 -11.62 -6.07
N TYR A 206 -11.78 -12.97 -6.21
CA TYR A 206 -10.66 -13.81 -5.82
C TYR A 206 -9.39 -13.45 -6.60
N ASP A 207 -9.48 -13.33 -7.93
CA ASP A 207 -8.37 -12.95 -8.81
C ASP A 207 -7.80 -11.58 -8.45
N HIS A 208 -8.65 -10.63 -8.08
CA HIS A 208 -8.20 -9.32 -7.62
C HIS A 208 -7.46 -9.37 -6.27
N LEU A 209 -7.88 -10.22 -5.34
CA LEU A 209 -7.23 -10.36 -4.04
C LEU A 209 -5.87 -11.05 -4.15
N GLU A 210 -5.76 -12.08 -4.98
CA GLU A 210 -4.50 -12.76 -5.28
C GLU A 210 -3.50 -11.77 -5.88
N LYS A 211 -3.90 -10.98 -6.91
CA LYS A 211 -3.05 -9.95 -7.50
C LYS A 211 -2.55 -8.89 -6.51
N VAL A 212 -3.29 -8.61 -5.44
CA VAL A 212 -2.76 -7.72 -4.38
C VAL A 212 -1.57 -8.36 -3.66
N ALA A 213 -1.62 -9.68 -3.41
CA ALA A 213 -0.51 -10.40 -2.79
C ALA A 213 0.71 -10.45 -3.71
N ASP A 214 0.51 -10.71 -5.02
CA ASP A 214 1.55 -10.65 -6.05
C ASP A 214 2.27 -9.30 -6.01
N ARG A 215 1.52 -8.19 -5.92
CA ARG A 215 2.13 -6.86 -5.85
C ARG A 215 2.95 -6.65 -4.58
N PHE A 216 2.58 -7.24 -3.46
CA PHE A 216 3.43 -7.22 -2.27
C PHE A 216 4.70 -8.06 -2.43
N ASP A 217 4.63 -9.20 -3.13
CA ASP A 217 5.83 -9.98 -3.47
C ASP A 217 6.74 -9.20 -4.43
N ASP A 218 6.20 -8.46 -5.41
CA ASP A 218 6.97 -7.54 -6.25
C ASP A 218 7.75 -6.52 -5.39
N VAL A 219 7.12 -5.93 -4.36
CA VAL A 219 7.80 -5.01 -3.43
C VAL A 219 8.93 -5.73 -2.66
N ALA A 220 8.68 -6.96 -2.19
CA ALA A 220 9.69 -7.75 -1.48
C ALA A 220 10.88 -8.09 -2.40
N ASN A 221 10.64 -8.37 -3.67
CA ASN A 221 11.66 -8.62 -4.68
C ASN A 221 12.52 -7.37 -4.94
N GLU A 222 11.91 -6.18 -5.05
CA GLU A 222 12.66 -4.92 -5.17
C GLU A 222 13.52 -4.64 -3.93
N ILE A 223 13.00 -4.86 -2.71
CA ILE A 223 13.80 -4.75 -1.48
C ILE A 223 14.98 -5.74 -1.50
N SER A 224 14.76 -6.97 -1.93
CA SER A 224 15.81 -7.99 -2.03
C SER A 224 16.90 -7.60 -3.04
N SER A 225 16.51 -7.04 -4.20
CA SER A 225 17.43 -6.53 -5.21
C SER A 225 18.33 -5.42 -4.66
N ILE A 226 17.73 -4.44 -3.95
CA ILE A 226 18.47 -3.36 -3.28
C ILE A 226 19.49 -3.93 -2.27
N VAL A 227 19.10 -4.93 -1.49
CA VAL A 227 20.00 -5.57 -0.50
C VAL A 227 21.18 -6.25 -1.19
N ILE A 228 20.93 -6.98 -2.30
CA ILE A 228 22.00 -7.70 -3.04
C ILE A 228 23.02 -6.73 -3.64
N GLU A 229 22.57 -5.58 -4.16
CA GLU A 229 23.45 -4.59 -4.80
C GLU A 229 24.30 -3.80 -3.81
N GLN A 230 23.93 -3.77 -2.54
CA GLN A 230 24.60 -2.99 -1.49
C GLN A 230 25.54 -3.84 -0.61
N VAL A 231 25.64 -5.15 -0.84
CA VAL A 231 26.46 -6.11 -0.08
C VAL A 231 27.53 -6.74 -0.95
#